data_72f8fd41d18acc491713742a0dee031c
#
_entry.id   72f8fd41d18acc491713742a0dee031c
#
_cell.length_a   1.000
_cell.length_b   1.000
_cell.length_c   1.000
_cell.angle_alpha   90.00
_cell.angle_beta   90.00
_cell.angle_gamma   90.00
#
_symmetry.space_group_name_H-M   'P 1'
#
loop_
_entity.id
_entity.type
_entity.pdbx_description
1 polymer ?
#
loop_
_entity_poly.entity_id
_entity_poly.type
_entity_poly.pdbx_seq_one_letter_code
_entity_poly.pdbx_strand_id
1 'polypeptide(L)'
;GGLTLLINYFGVIWDPIFFFMYMGNDWARCTDAAGRMFEILDSEPTVKPPAEPAVIPDGVLKGDICFRDVTFEYEAGRPVLKNMSFATEAGRFTGIVGKTGAGKSTIINLISRMYDVTSGEITIDGIPVKKIPFDVLRKNIGVVSQETYLFMGTVADNIRYARPDATMEEVIQAAKSANAHDFIMKLPEGYDTVTG
;
A
#
# COMPACT_ATOMS: atom_id res chain seq x y z
N GLY A 1 8.80 14.40 70.23
CA GLY A 1 9.84 13.55 69.81
C GLY A 1 9.53 12.23 69.16
N GLY A 2 9.15 11.18 69.93
CA GLY A 2 9.10 9.81 69.37
C GLY A 2 8.05 9.56 68.28
N LEU A 3 6.88 10.19 68.36
CA LEU A 3 5.80 10.03 67.38
C LEU A 3 6.18 10.58 65.99
N THR A 4 6.87 11.71 65.95
CA THR A 4 7.36 12.32 64.72
C THR A 4 8.41 11.46 64.01
N LEU A 5 9.27 10.86 64.76
CA LEU A 5 10.26 9.90 64.27
C LEU A 5 9.60 8.64 63.68
N LEU A 6 8.59 8.11 64.34
CA LEU A 6 7.83 6.94 63.87
C LEU A 6 7.10 7.22 62.55
N ILE A 7 6.48 8.38 62.40
CA ILE A 7 5.78 8.82 61.18
C ILE A 7 6.78 8.97 60.04
N ASN A 8 7.96 9.57 60.29
CA ASN A 8 8.98 9.72 59.28
C ASN A 8 9.56 8.35 58.81
N TYR A 9 9.82 7.42 59.72
CA TYR A 9 10.27 6.08 59.34
C TYR A 9 9.21 5.31 58.57
N PHE A 10 7.92 5.51 58.90
CA PHE A 10 6.83 4.89 58.19
C PHE A 10 6.79 5.37 56.72
N GLY A 11 6.95 6.68 56.46
CA GLY A 11 7.04 7.25 55.12
C GLY A 11 8.22 6.70 54.33
N VAL A 12 9.39 6.66 54.94
CA VAL A 12 10.62 6.15 54.28
C VAL A 12 10.51 4.68 53.89
N ILE A 13 9.74 3.87 54.62
CA ILE A 13 9.53 2.45 54.30
C ILE A 13 8.39 2.29 53.28
N TRP A 14 7.35 3.14 53.38
CA TRP A 14 6.15 3.02 52.56
C TRP A 14 6.36 3.45 51.11
N ASP A 15 7.10 4.53 50.89
CA ASP A 15 7.37 5.05 49.55
C ASP A 15 8.05 4.05 48.59
N PRO A 16 9.10 3.33 49.00
CA PRO A 16 9.69 2.27 48.17
C PRO A 16 8.72 1.12 47.85
N ILE A 17 7.85 0.74 48.79
CA ILE A 17 6.88 -0.34 48.60
C ILE A 17 5.88 0.07 47.51
N PHE A 18 5.36 1.27 47.57
CA PHE A 18 4.49 1.79 46.53
C PHE A 18 5.20 1.88 45.17
N PHE A 19 6.43 2.36 45.15
CA PHE A 19 7.26 2.42 43.96
C PHE A 19 7.38 1.05 43.27
N PHE A 20 7.71 0.01 44.01
CA PHE A 20 7.81 -1.36 43.48
C PHE A 20 6.46 -1.89 43.01
N MET A 21 5.36 -1.54 43.64
CA MET A 21 4.03 -1.96 43.25
C MET A 21 3.60 -1.33 41.94
N TYR A 22 3.93 -0.05 41.72
CA TYR A 22 3.64 0.66 40.45
C TYR A 22 4.59 0.22 39.33
N MET A 23 5.87 -0.04 39.65
CA MET A 23 6.87 -0.46 38.66
C MET A 23 6.50 -1.77 37.97
N GLY A 24 5.84 -2.69 38.67
CA GLY A 24 5.34 -3.93 38.06
C GLY A 24 4.31 -3.69 36.94
N ASN A 25 3.40 -2.77 37.16
CA ASN A 25 2.40 -2.39 36.15
C ASN A 25 3.01 -1.63 34.96
N ASP A 26 3.96 -0.73 35.23
CA ASP A 26 4.65 0.02 34.18
C ASP A 26 5.54 -0.90 33.34
N TRP A 27 6.20 -1.88 33.98
CA TRP A 27 6.97 -2.89 33.27
C TRP A 27 6.08 -3.73 32.31
N ALA A 28 4.92 -4.19 32.78
CA ALA A 28 3.99 -4.93 31.96
C ALA A 28 3.50 -4.10 30.74
N ARG A 29 3.19 -2.83 30.96
CA ARG A 29 2.81 -1.89 29.89
C ARG A 29 3.94 -1.66 28.90
N CYS A 30 5.17 -1.48 29.36
CA CYS A 30 6.34 -1.30 28.51
C CYS A 30 6.60 -2.55 27.67
N THR A 31 6.48 -3.74 28.25
CA THR A 31 6.69 -5.01 27.53
C THR A 31 5.63 -5.22 26.45
N ASP A 32 4.38 -4.91 26.75
CA ASP A 32 3.27 -4.99 25.80
C ASP A 32 3.42 -3.99 24.63
N ALA A 33 3.83 -2.76 24.96
CA ALA A 33 4.08 -1.73 23.95
C ALA A 33 5.30 -2.09 23.07
N ALA A 34 6.37 -2.61 23.69
CA ALA A 34 7.53 -3.10 22.95
C ALA A 34 7.17 -4.28 22.04
N GLY A 35 6.36 -5.24 22.54
CA GLY A 35 5.87 -6.36 21.74
C GLY A 35 5.18 -5.91 20.46
N ARG A 36 4.23 -4.97 20.55
CA ARG A 36 3.56 -4.40 19.38
C ARG A 36 4.50 -3.66 18.42
N MET A 37 5.52 -3.00 18.96
CA MET A 37 6.53 -2.33 18.15
C MET A 37 7.37 -3.34 17.36
N PHE A 38 7.82 -4.41 18.03
CA PHE A 38 8.58 -5.48 17.38
C PHE A 38 7.75 -6.27 16.38
N GLU A 39 6.47 -6.51 16.65
CA GLU A 39 5.55 -7.14 15.69
C GLU A 39 5.49 -6.39 14.36
N ILE A 40 5.50 -5.04 14.41
CA ILE A 40 5.53 -4.21 13.20
C ILE A 40 6.93 -4.20 12.57
N LEU A 41 7.99 -4.07 13.37
CA LEU A 41 9.37 -4.00 12.89
C LEU A 41 9.85 -5.32 12.26
N ASP A 42 9.42 -6.44 12.84
CA ASP A 42 9.79 -7.79 12.38
C ASP A 42 8.84 -8.31 11.29
N SER A 43 7.78 -7.54 10.94
CA SER A 43 6.86 -7.94 9.87
C SER A 43 7.58 -7.97 8.53
N GLU A 44 7.64 -9.14 7.91
CA GLU A 44 8.17 -9.28 6.57
C GLU A 44 7.09 -9.02 5.52
N PRO A 45 7.38 -8.22 4.46
CA PRO A 45 6.44 -8.05 3.37
C PRO A 45 6.17 -9.39 2.66
N THR A 46 4.91 -9.70 2.45
CA THR A 46 4.47 -10.91 1.73
C THR A 46 4.92 -10.91 0.27
N VAL A 47 5.01 -9.73 -0.34
CA VAL A 47 5.48 -9.56 -1.72
C VAL A 47 6.89 -8.97 -1.68
N LYS A 48 7.88 -9.80 -2.02
CA LYS A 48 9.31 -9.40 -1.99
C LYS A 48 9.78 -8.94 -3.38
N PRO A 49 10.77 -8.04 -3.45
CA PRO A 49 11.42 -7.72 -4.72
C PRO A 49 11.93 -8.98 -5.42
N PRO A 50 11.98 -9.01 -6.76
CA PRO A 50 12.50 -10.15 -7.47
C PRO A 50 13.97 -10.40 -7.11
N ALA A 51 14.32 -11.66 -6.77
CA ALA A 51 15.71 -12.06 -6.53
C ALA A 51 16.54 -11.99 -7.81
N GLU A 52 15.91 -12.32 -8.93
CA GLU A 52 16.48 -12.24 -10.27
C GLU A 52 15.60 -11.36 -11.15
N PRO A 53 15.82 -10.04 -11.15
CA PRO A 53 14.99 -9.12 -11.92
C PRO A 53 15.19 -9.33 -13.43
N ALA A 54 14.10 -9.35 -14.18
CA ALA A 54 14.14 -9.36 -15.62
C ALA A 54 14.68 -8.02 -16.15
N VAL A 55 15.49 -8.10 -17.20
CA VAL A 55 15.95 -6.92 -17.93
C VAL A 55 14.83 -6.51 -18.90
N ILE A 56 14.29 -5.31 -18.72
CA ILE A 56 13.24 -4.75 -19.57
C ILE A 56 13.87 -3.58 -20.33
N PRO A 57 14.00 -3.69 -21.66
CA PRO A 57 14.56 -2.60 -22.47
C PRO A 57 13.83 -1.29 -22.21
N ASP A 58 14.58 -0.23 -21.97
CA ASP A 58 14.06 1.12 -21.68
C ASP A 58 13.08 1.21 -20.51
N GLY A 59 12.84 0.12 -19.78
CA GLY A 59 11.87 0.04 -18.69
C GLY A 59 10.43 0.20 -19.15
N VAL A 60 10.12 -0.04 -20.43
CA VAL A 60 8.79 0.13 -21.03
C VAL A 60 8.14 -1.22 -21.29
N LEU A 61 6.91 -1.37 -20.78
CA LEU A 61 6.05 -2.53 -21.03
C LEU A 61 5.01 -2.17 -22.11
N LYS A 62 4.77 -3.10 -23.04
CA LYS A 62 3.73 -2.94 -24.09
C LYS A 62 2.33 -3.16 -23.54
N GLY A 63 2.20 -4.11 -22.61
CA GLY A 63 0.96 -4.37 -21.89
C GLY A 63 0.18 -5.60 -22.37
N ASP A 64 0.82 -6.58 -23.00
CA ASP A 64 0.24 -7.90 -23.22
C ASP A 64 0.17 -8.65 -21.90
N ILE A 65 -1.03 -8.90 -21.38
CA ILE A 65 -1.21 -9.57 -20.09
C ILE A 65 -1.76 -10.99 -20.30
N CYS A 66 -1.14 -11.97 -19.67
CA CYS A 66 -1.60 -13.35 -19.73
C CYS A 66 -1.68 -13.96 -18.33
N PHE A 67 -2.83 -14.54 -18.01
CA PHE A 67 -3.08 -15.38 -16.84
C PHE A 67 -3.07 -16.84 -17.27
N ARG A 68 -2.30 -17.69 -16.58
CA ARG A 68 -2.21 -19.14 -16.84
C ARG A 68 -2.51 -19.89 -15.55
N ASP A 69 -3.64 -20.56 -15.50
CA ASP A 69 -4.11 -21.40 -14.39
C ASP A 69 -3.97 -20.74 -13.02
N VAL A 70 -4.28 -19.44 -12.95
CA VAL A 70 -4.10 -18.60 -11.77
C VAL A 70 -5.15 -18.96 -10.72
N THR A 71 -4.65 -19.37 -9.56
CA THR A 71 -5.44 -19.50 -8.33
C THR A 71 -4.91 -18.50 -7.31
N PHE A 72 -5.82 -17.82 -6.62
CA PHE A 72 -5.47 -16.86 -5.59
C PHE A 72 -6.44 -16.91 -4.42
N GLU A 73 -5.90 -16.80 -3.22
CA GLU A 73 -6.62 -16.70 -1.96
C GLU A 73 -6.00 -15.62 -1.06
N TYR A 74 -6.83 -14.80 -0.41
CA TYR A 74 -6.37 -13.87 0.62
C TYR A 74 -6.13 -14.58 1.95
N GLU A 75 -6.96 -15.58 2.23
CA GLU A 75 -6.88 -16.43 3.41
C GLU A 75 -6.76 -17.88 2.94
N ALA A 76 -5.88 -18.65 3.56
CA ALA A 76 -5.66 -20.04 3.23
C ALA A 76 -6.98 -20.86 3.24
N GLY A 77 -7.21 -21.60 2.17
CA GLY A 77 -8.41 -22.43 2.01
C GLY A 77 -9.67 -21.70 1.51
N ARG A 78 -9.55 -20.39 1.19
CA ARG A 78 -10.67 -19.60 0.62
C ARG A 78 -10.30 -18.96 -0.71
N PRO A 79 -10.22 -19.74 -1.79
CA PRO A 79 -9.82 -19.22 -3.08
C PRO A 79 -10.86 -18.27 -3.68
N VAL A 80 -10.39 -17.05 -4.03
CA VAL A 80 -11.17 -16.01 -4.72
C VAL A 80 -11.10 -16.21 -6.23
N LEU A 81 -9.94 -16.58 -6.75
CA LEU A 81 -9.76 -16.98 -8.14
C LEU A 81 -9.36 -18.45 -8.19
N LYS A 82 -9.94 -19.22 -9.12
CA LYS A 82 -9.70 -20.67 -9.28
C LYS A 82 -9.37 -20.98 -10.72
N ASN A 83 -8.12 -21.42 -10.97
CA ASN A 83 -7.64 -21.88 -12.28
C ASN A 83 -8.04 -20.92 -13.42
N MET A 84 -7.89 -19.63 -13.19
CA MET A 84 -8.27 -18.60 -14.17
C MET A 84 -7.21 -18.49 -15.25
N SER A 85 -7.62 -18.60 -16.51
CA SER A 85 -6.75 -18.42 -17.67
C SER A 85 -7.41 -17.50 -18.68
N PHE A 86 -6.73 -16.42 -19.04
CA PHE A 86 -7.14 -15.49 -20.10
C PHE A 86 -5.93 -14.68 -20.57
N ALA A 87 -6.06 -14.03 -21.71
CA ALA A 87 -5.08 -13.10 -22.23
C ALA A 87 -5.73 -11.82 -22.73
N THR A 88 -5.02 -10.71 -22.60
CA THR A 88 -5.39 -9.43 -23.20
C THR A 88 -4.22 -8.91 -24.03
N GLU A 89 -4.51 -8.35 -25.18
CA GLU A 89 -3.51 -7.78 -26.08
C GLU A 89 -3.23 -6.31 -25.74
N ALA A 90 -2.00 -5.89 -25.94
CA ALA A 90 -1.59 -4.50 -25.81
C ALA A 90 -2.44 -3.57 -26.70
N GLY A 91 -2.76 -2.39 -26.19
CA GLY A 91 -3.56 -1.40 -26.91
C GLY A 91 -5.05 -1.74 -27.05
N ARG A 92 -5.54 -2.78 -26.40
CA ARG A 92 -6.94 -3.17 -26.37
C ARG A 92 -7.63 -2.78 -25.07
N PHE A 93 -8.93 -2.49 -25.17
CA PHE A 93 -9.80 -2.36 -23.99
C PHE A 93 -10.36 -3.74 -23.63
N THR A 94 -10.17 -4.14 -22.38
CA THR A 94 -10.71 -5.40 -21.86
C THR A 94 -11.69 -5.10 -20.74
N GLY A 95 -12.94 -5.57 -20.88
CA GLY A 95 -13.97 -5.44 -19.85
C GLY A 95 -14.05 -6.70 -19.00
N ILE A 96 -13.89 -6.52 -17.67
CA ILE A 96 -14.08 -7.61 -16.69
C ILE A 96 -15.46 -7.45 -16.07
N VAL A 97 -16.37 -8.39 -16.35
CA VAL A 97 -17.76 -8.38 -15.86
C VAL A 97 -18.01 -9.53 -14.90
N GLY A 98 -18.87 -9.31 -13.93
CA GLY A 98 -19.22 -10.34 -12.94
C GLY A 98 -19.93 -9.76 -11.73
N LYS A 99 -20.53 -10.63 -10.91
CA LYS A 99 -21.22 -10.26 -9.66
C LYS A 99 -20.24 -9.59 -8.68
N THR A 100 -20.77 -8.87 -7.70
CA THR A 100 -19.97 -8.37 -6.57
C THR A 100 -19.32 -9.56 -5.85
N GLY A 101 -18.04 -9.44 -5.51
CA GLY A 101 -17.28 -10.52 -4.90
C GLY A 101 -16.71 -11.57 -5.88
N ALA A 102 -16.92 -11.43 -7.20
CA ALA A 102 -16.41 -12.39 -8.20
C ALA A 102 -14.90 -12.27 -8.47
N GLY A 103 -14.14 -11.47 -7.70
CA GLY A 103 -12.69 -11.35 -7.85
C GLY A 103 -12.21 -10.31 -8.87
N LYS A 104 -13.09 -9.42 -9.38
CA LYS A 104 -12.70 -8.39 -10.37
C LYS A 104 -11.57 -7.48 -9.87
N SER A 105 -11.72 -6.92 -8.67
CA SER A 105 -10.68 -6.09 -8.04
C SER A 105 -9.41 -6.90 -7.73
N THR A 106 -9.55 -8.17 -7.42
CA THR A 106 -8.43 -9.08 -7.18
C THR A 106 -7.56 -9.24 -8.42
N ILE A 107 -8.15 -9.32 -9.61
CA ILE A 107 -7.41 -9.37 -10.88
C ILE A 107 -6.52 -8.13 -11.04
N ILE A 108 -7.07 -6.95 -10.79
CA ILE A 108 -6.31 -5.69 -10.87
C ILE A 108 -5.16 -5.67 -9.84
N ASN A 109 -5.45 -6.09 -8.61
CA ASN A 109 -4.43 -6.15 -7.54
C ASN A 109 -3.31 -7.13 -7.89
N LEU A 110 -3.61 -8.25 -8.55
CA LEU A 110 -2.60 -9.23 -8.99
C LEU A 110 -1.77 -8.71 -10.17
N ILE A 111 -2.39 -8.01 -11.14
CA ILE A 111 -1.66 -7.36 -12.25
C ILE A 111 -0.68 -6.32 -11.70
N SER A 112 -1.11 -5.51 -10.73
CA SER A 112 -0.28 -4.50 -10.08
C SER A 112 0.72 -5.10 -9.07
N ARG A 113 0.71 -6.43 -8.91
CA ARG A 113 1.52 -7.16 -7.94
C ARG A 113 1.44 -6.60 -6.52
N MET A 114 0.23 -6.24 -6.08
CA MET A 114 -0.05 -5.99 -4.66
C MET A 114 -0.06 -7.29 -3.84
N TYR A 115 -0.31 -8.41 -4.53
CA TYR A 115 -0.24 -9.76 -4.01
C TYR A 115 0.42 -10.68 -5.04
N ASP A 116 1.07 -11.75 -4.59
CA ASP A 116 1.55 -12.82 -5.44
C ASP A 116 0.48 -13.92 -5.55
N VAL A 117 0.38 -14.58 -6.69
CA VAL A 117 -0.57 -15.70 -6.90
C VAL A 117 -0.24 -16.88 -6.01
N THR A 118 -1.27 -17.62 -5.58
CA THR A 118 -1.10 -18.86 -4.81
C THR A 118 -0.57 -19.98 -5.72
N SER A 119 -1.09 -20.07 -6.94
CA SER A 119 -0.59 -20.99 -7.98
C SER A 119 -0.88 -20.43 -9.37
N GLY A 120 -0.21 -20.99 -10.40
CA GLY A 120 -0.26 -20.47 -11.75
C GLY A 120 0.71 -19.31 -11.96
N GLU A 121 0.55 -18.59 -13.05
CA GLU A 121 1.45 -17.53 -13.44
C GLU A 121 0.71 -16.36 -14.12
N ILE A 122 1.16 -15.15 -13.84
CA ILE A 122 0.75 -13.93 -14.56
C ILE A 122 1.99 -13.40 -15.26
N THR A 123 1.87 -13.12 -16.57
CA THR A 123 2.94 -12.50 -17.35
C THR A 123 2.47 -11.18 -17.95
N ILE A 124 3.38 -10.22 -18.07
CA ILE A 124 3.24 -9.01 -18.88
C ILE A 124 4.32 -9.06 -19.95
N ASP A 125 3.93 -8.95 -21.21
CA ASP A 125 4.82 -9.09 -22.39
C ASP A 125 5.62 -10.41 -22.37
N GLY A 126 5.02 -11.48 -21.85
CA GLY A 126 5.67 -12.78 -21.71
C GLY A 126 6.61 -12.88 -20.50
N ILE A 127 6.82 -11.80 -19.75
CA ILE A 127 7.69 -11.77 -18.57
C ILE A 127 6.84 -12.02 -17.31
N PRO A 128 7.18 -13.02 -16.48
CA PRO A 128 6.48 -13.23 -15.21
C PRO A 128 6.47 -11.98 -14.35
N VAL A 129 5.31 -11.58 -13.86
CA VAL A 129 5.14 -10.37 -13.02
C VAL A 129 6.05 -10.41 -11.80
N LYS A 130 6.31 -11.61 -11.25
CA LYS A 130 7.24 -11.82 -10.13
C LYS A 130 8.69 -11.44 -10.44
N LYS A 131 9.09 -11.41 -11.72
CA LYS A 131 10.42 -11.03 -12.17
C LYS A 131 10.54 -9.58 -12.61
N ILE A 132 9.43 -8.86 -12.73
CA ILE A 132 9.44 -7.44 -13.12
C ILE A 132 9.81 -6.61 -11.87
N PRO A 133 10.83 -5.73 -11.96
CA PRO A 133 11.16 -4.79 -10.88
C PRO A 133 9.96 -3.90 -10.52
N PHE A 134 9.78 -3.60 -9.24
CA PHE A 134 8.64 -2.81 -8.77
C PHE A 134 8.60 -1.40 -9.36
N ASP A 135 9.74 -0.77 -9.52
CA ASP A 135 9.85 0.57 -10.10
C ASP A 135 9.40 0.58 -11.57
N VAL A 136 9.76 -0.45 -12.34
CA VAL A 136 9.30 -0.62 -13.73
C VAL A 136 7.79 -0.88 -13.76
N LEU A 137 7.31 -1.81 -12.91
CA LEU A 137 5.89 -2.15 -12.87
C LEU A 137 5.02 -0.92 -12.54
N ARG A 138 5.42 -0.15 -11.51
CA ARG A 138 4.70 1.06 -11.07
C ARG A 138 4.75 2.21 -12.07
N LYS A 139 5.82 2.33 -12.84
CA LYS A 139 5.91 3.34 -13.92
C LYS A 139 5.01 3.03 -15.11
N ASN A 140 4.71 1.75 -15.36
CA ASN A 140 3.94 1.30 -16.51
C ASN A 140 2.46 1.02 -16.20
N ILE A 141 2.06 0.93 -14.93
CA ILE A 141 0.68 0.64 -14.53
C ILE A 141 0.09 1.82 -13.77
N GLY A 142 -0.96 2.42 -14.33
CA GLY A 142 -1.82 3.38 -13.63
C GLY A 142 -3.09 2.68 -13.15
N VAL A 143 -3.46 2.89 -11.89
CA VAL A 143 -4.67 2.33 -11.30
C VAL A 143 -5.62 3.46 -10.90
N VAL A 144 -6.86 3.37 -11.35
CA VAL A 144 -7.95 4.23 -10.88
C VAL A 144 -8.83 3.42 -9.94
N SER A 145 -8.79 3.75 -8.66
CA SER A 145 -9.58 3.08 -7.63
C SER A 145 -11.02 3.58 -7.61
N GLN A 146 -11.95 2.75 -7.15
CA GLN A 146 -13.33 3.14 -6.93
C GLN A 146 -13.45 4.13 -5.77
N GLU A 147 -12.67 3.94 -4.70
CA GLU A 147 -12.47 4.89 -3.62
C GLU A 147 -11.24 5.73 -3.94
N THR A 148 -11.44 7.03 -4.10
CA THR A 148 -10.36 7.99 -4.35
C THR A 148 -9.85 8.53 -3.03
N TYR A 149 -8.53 8.59 -2.88
CA TYR A 149 -7.86 9.20 -1.74
C TYR A 149 -7.10 10.44 -2.22
N LEU A 150 -7.32 11.56 -1.54
CA LEU A 150 -6.54 12.78 -1.76
C LEU A 150 -5.62 13.01 -0.55
N PHE A 151 -4.36 13.26 -0.82
CA PHE A 151 -3.41 13.65 0.21
C PHE A 151 -3.58 15.12 0.58
N MET A 152 -3.29 15.46 1.84
CA MET A 152 -3.21 16.86 2.26
C MET A 152 -2.20 17.61 1.40
N GLY A 153 -2.62 18.71 0.80
CA GLY A 153 -1.81 19.50 -0.11
C GLY A 153 -2.67 20.12 -1.20
N THR A 154 -2.05 20.68 -2.21
CA THR A 154 -2.77 21.29 -3.34
C THR A 154 -3.23 20.24 -4.35
N VAL A 155 -4.14 20.60 -5.24
CA VAL A 155 -4.52 19.77 -6.40
C VAL A 155 -3.27 19.45 -7.24
N ALA A 156 -2.39 20.44 -7.44
CA ALA A 156 -1.13 20.25 -8.17
C ALA A 156 -0.22 19.22 -7.47
N ASP A 157 -0.11 19.24 -6.15
CA ASP A 157 0.69 18.29 -5.38
C ASP A 157 0.14 16.86 -5.51
N ASN A 158 -1.17 16.69 -5.47
CA ASN A 158 -1.82 15.41 -5.65
C ASN A 158 -1.57 14.83 -7.05
N ILE A 159 -1.65 15.64 -8.10
CA ILE A 159 -1.35 15.19 -9.48
C ILE A 159 0.14 14.85 -9.62
N ARG A 160 1.01 15.63 -8.98
CA ARG A 160 2.48 15.47 -8.99
C ARG A 160 2.96 14.33 -8.11
N TYR A 161 2.11 13.73 -7.28
CA TYR A 161 2.49 12.77 -6.25
C TYR A 161 3.36 11.61 -6.75
N ALA A 162 3.06 11.05 -7.92
CA ALA A 162 3.85 9.97 -8.51
C ALA A 162 5.14 10.44 -9.17
N ARG A 163 5.28 11.73 -9.46
CA ARG A 163 6.46 12.34 -10.09
C ARG A 163 6.68 13.74 -9.50
N PRO A 164 7.33 13.85 -8.32
CA PRO A 164 7.52 15.10 -7.59
C PRO A 164 8.21 16.21 -8.41
N ASP A 165 9.11 15.83 -9.32
CA ASP A 165 9.87 16.75 -10.17
C ASP A 165 9.11 17.21 -11.42
N ALA A 166 7.84 16.81 -11.59
CA ALA A 166 7.05 17.22 -12.76
C ALA A 166 6.83 18.73 -12.77
N THR A 167 7.02 19.35 -13.93
CA THR A 167 6.76 20.79 -14.13
C THR A 167 5.26 21.07 -14.07
N MET A 168 4.90 22.34 -13.85
CA MET A 168 3.47 22.73 -13.86
C MET A 168 2.80 22.50 -15.22
N GLU A 169 3.55 22.63 -16.30
CA GLU A 169 3.06 22.35 -17.66
C GLU A 169 2.70 20.88 -17.83
N GLU A 170 3.54 19.97 -17.31
CA GLU A 170 3.26 18.51 -17.32
C GLU A 170 2.06 18.16 -16.44
N VAL A 171 1.91 18.81 -15.29
CA VAL A 171 0.74 18.66 -14.41
C VAL A 171 -0.54 19.07 -15.14
N ILE A 172 -0.54 20.22 -15.81
CA ILE A 172 -1.67 20.72 -16.59
C ILE A 172 -1.98 19.76 -17.75
N GLN A 173 -0.93 19.27 -18.43
CA GLN A 173 -1.13 18.33 -19.54
C GLN A 173 -1.72 17.00 -19.07
N ALA A 174 -1.27 16.47 -17.93
CA ALA A 174 -1.85 15.29 -17.30
C ALA A 174 -3.33 15.49 -16.94
N ALA A 175 -3.65 16.64 -16.34
CA ALA A 175 -5.03 17.00 -16.00
C ALA A 175 -5.93 17.13 -17.27
N LYS A 176 -5.40 17.69 -18.36
CA LYS A 176 -6.13 17.74 -19.65
C LYS A 176 -6.38 16.35 -20.21
N SER A 177 -5.37 15.49 -20.19
CA SER A 177 -5.49 14.08 -20.64
C SER A 177 -6.51 13.29 -19.83
N ALA A 178 -6.66 13.61 -18.56
CA ALA A 178 -7.63 13.02 -17.64
C ALA A 178 -9.03 13.70 -17.69
N ASN A 179 -9.27 14.69 -18.56
CA ASN A 179 -10.46 15.53 -18.57
C ASN A 179 -10.73 16.26 -17.23
N ALA A 180 -9.68 16.51 -16.44
CA ALA A 180 -9.79 17.13 -15.14
C ALA A 180 -9.56 18.65 -15.18
N HIS A 181 -8.86 19.17 -16.19
CA HIS A 181 -8.43 20.57 -16.26
C HIS A 181 -9.60 21.56 -16.09
N ASP A 182 -10.68 21.36 -16.81
CA ASP A 182 -11.79 22.31 -16.86
C ASP A 182 -12.54 22.43 -15.52
N PHE A 183 -12.64 21.32 -14.76
CA PHE A 183 -13.23 21.41 -13.43
C PHE A 183 -12.25 21.97 -12.38
N ILE A 184 -10.94 21.67 -12.50
CA ILE A 184 -9.92 22.25 -11.63
C ILE A 184 -9.92 23.77 -11.76
N MET A 185 -10.01 24.30 -12.99
CA MET A 185 -10.06 25.74 -13.23
C MET A 185 -11.33 26.43 -12.71
N LYS A 186 -12.37 25.68 -12.34
CA LYS A 186 -13.56 26.20 -11.65
C LYS A 186 -13.42 26.27 -10.15
N LEU A 187 -12.38 25.68 -9.57
CA LEU A 187 -12.08 25.79 -8.15
C LEU A 187 -11.60 27.21 -7.83
N PRO A 188 -11.80 27.71 -6.60
CA PRO A 188 -11.46 29.08 -6.22
C PRO A 188 -10.00 29.48 -6.51
N GLU A 189 -9.07 28.55 -6.29
CA GLU A 189 -7.63 28.74 -6.48
C GLU A 189 -7.06 27.82 -7.58
N GLY A 190 -7.93 27.17 -8.38
CA GLY A 190 -7.51 26.28 -9.46
C GLY A 190 -6.62 25.16 -8.95
N TYR A 191 -5.43 25.03 -9.52
CA TYR A 191 -4.45 24.01 -9.14
C TYR A 191 -3.85 24.19 -7.75
N ASP A 192 -3.91 25.40 -7.18
CA ASP A 192 -3.39 25.71 -5.85
C ASP A 192 -4.45 25.47 -4.76
N THR A 193 -5.66 25.06 -5.14
CA THR A 193 -6.73 24.72 -4.21
C THR A 193 -6.28 23.59 -3.29
N VAL A 194 -6.35 23.83 -1.96
CA VAL A 194 -5.98 22.85 -0.94
C VAL A 194 -7.05 21.77 -0.85
N THR A 195 -6.61 20.52 -0.81
CA THR A 195 -7.43 19.31 -0.69
C THR A 195 -7.05 18.58 0.61
N GLY A 196 -8.02 17.94 1.27
CA GLY A 196 -7.81 17.14 2.50
C GLY A 196 -8.75 17.55 3.61
#